data_aaff8bfc374604678b2b53dc9a10e419
#
_entry.id   aaff8bfc374604678b2b53dc9a10e419
#
_cell.length_a   1.000
_cell.length_b   1.000
_cell.length_c   1.000
_cell.angle_alpha   90.00
_cell.angle_beta   90.00
_cell.angle_gamma   90.00
#
_symmetry.space_group_name_H-M   'P 1'
#
loop_
_entity.id
_entity.type
_entity.pdbx_description
1 polymer ?
#
loop_
_entity_poly.entity_id
_entity_poly.type
_entity_poly.pdbx_seq_one_letter_code
_entity_poly.pdbx_strand_id
1 'polypeptide(L)'
;MVTASLVKELREKTGAGMMDCKKVLTETDGDMEKAMELLRERGIAKAAKKSGRVAAEGLVEAYISEDGKVGAVVEVNSETDFVAKNEEFKTFVMDVAKQIVDKNPADVEALLASPAEFEEGKTIQEALVGKIATIGENLSIRRFVRFESEGLVAKYIHGDGKIAVLVNMAKGTEEVAKDICMQIAAARPEFVKQEEVPAERVEKEMEILKIQTMNEGKPEAIAEKIVQGRIGKFYEEICLVDQAFVKEPSKKVSQLLSEKDAEVVAFARFEKGEGIEKKEENFAEEVMKQLQ
;
A
#
# COMPACT_ATOMS: atom_id res chain seq x y z
N MET A 1 -18.90 -8.64 41.86
CA MET A 1 -18.18 -7.35 42.10
C MET A 1 -16.98 -7.33 41.16
N VAL A 2 -16.83 -6.31 40.35
CA VAL A 2 -15.75 -6.20 39.35
C VAL A 2 -14.44 -5.86 40.06
N THR A 3 -13.45 -6.76 39.98
CA THR A 3 -12.13 -6.59 40.59
C THR A 3 -11.12 -6.02 39.57
N ALA A 4 -10.06 -5.38 40.05
CA ALA A 4 -8.97 -4.89 39.20
C ALA A 4 -8.29 -6.05 38.42
N SER A 5 -8.23 -7.25 39.01
CA SER A 5 -7.70 -8.45 38.36
C SER A 5 -8.55 -8.85 37.14
N LEU A 6 -9.88 -8.85 37.30
CA LEU A 6 -10.81 -9.20 36.23
C LEU A 6 -10.72 -8.20 35.04
N VAL A 7 -10.58 -6.92 35.37
CA VAL A 7 -10.37 -5.88 34.37
C VAL A 7 -9.06 -6.06 33.61
N LYS A 8 -7.99 -6.41 34.33
CA LYS A 8 -6.68 -6.70 33.74
C LYS A 8 -6.75 -7.92 32.82
N GLU A 9 -7.38 -9.00 33.26
CA GLU A 9 -7.56 -10.22 32.46
C GLU A 9 -8.34 -9.97 31.18
N LEU A 10 -9.45 -9.23 31.26
CA LEU A 10 -10.24 -8.87 30.07
C LEU A 10 -9.42 -8.01 29.09
N ARG A 11 -8.61 -7.08 29.62
CA ARG A 11 -7.72 -6.27 28.80
C ARG A 11 -6.63 -7.09 28.11
N GLU A 12 -6.03 -8.05 28.81
CA GLU A 12 -5.01 -8.94 28.25
C GLU A 12 -5.58 -9.82 27.13
N LYS A 13 -6.83 -10.27 27.28
CA LYS A 13 -7.53 -11.09 26.26
C LYS A 13 -8.01 -10.29 25.04
N THR A 14 -8.35 -9.01 25.21
CA THR A 14 -9.05 -8.24 24.16
C THR A 14 -8.25 -7.07 23.59
N GLY A 15 -7.17 -6.66 24.26
CA GLY A 15 -6.41 -5.45 23.92
C GLY A 15 -7.18 -4.14 24.16
N ALA A 16 -8.44 -4.19 24.63
CA ALA A 16 -9.27 -3.02 24.81
C ALA A 16 -8.78 -2.09 25.93
N GLY A 17 -9.19 -0.82 25.89
CA GLY A 17 -8.82 0.16 26.90
C GLY A 17 -9.33 -0.24 28.31
N MET A 18 -8.53 0.03 29.36
CA MET A 18 -8.84 -0.36 30.74
C MET A 18 -10.21 0.14 31.20
N MET A 19 -10.59 1.38 30.82
CA MET A 19 -11.89 1.94 31.19
C MET A 19 -13.05 1.30 30.44
N ASP A 20 -12.85 0.92 29.18
CA ASP A 20 -13.84 0.17 28.42
C ASP A 20 -14.06 -1.23 29.02
N CYS A 21 -12.97 -1.94 29.37
CA CYS A 21 -13.04 -3.24 30.05
C CYS A 21 -13.79 -3.13 31.39
N LYS A 22 -13.44 -2.13 32.20
CA LYS A 22 -14.14 -1.91 33.48
C LYS A 22 -15.63 -1.64 33.28
N LYS A 23 -15.99 -0.83 32.30
CA LYS A 23 -17.37 -0.46 32.00
C LYS A 23 -18.20 -1.66 31.57
N VAL A 24 -17.71 -2.46 30.62
CA VAL A 24 -18.44 -3.65 30.14
C VAL A 24 -18.56 -4.70 31.21
N LEU A 25 -17.52 -4.94 32.01
CA LEU A 25 -17.58 -5.87 33.15
C LEU A 25 -18.59 -5.43 34.21
N THR A 26 -18.73 -4.13 34.43
CA THR A 26 -19.76 -3.61 35.33
C THR A 26 -21.17 -3.84 34.80
N GLU A 27 -21.38 -3.65 33.49
CA GLU A 27 -22.66 -3.85 32.81
C GLU A 27 -23.06 -5.32 32.70
N THR A 28 -22.06 -6.23 32.67
CA THR A 28 -22.26 -7.68 32.58
C THR A 28 -22.09 -8.41 33.95
N ASP A 29 -22.12 -7.65 35.05
CA ASP A 29 -21.98 -8.18 36.42
C ASP A 29 -20.73 -9.06 36.61
N GLY A 30 -19.65 -8.81 35.84
CA GLY A 30 -18.41 -9.54 35.87
C GLY A 30 -18.36 -10.80 35.01
N ASP A 31 -19.39 -11.04 34.19
CA ASP A 31 -19.41 -12.10 33.19
C ASP A 31 -18.41 -11.81 32.08
N MET A 32 -17.34 -12.60 32.00
CA MET A 32 -16.22 -12.38 31.07
C MET A 32 -16.62 -12.59 29.60
N GLU A 33 -17.44 -13.60 29.33
CA GLU A 33 -17.86 -13.93 27.97
C GLU A 33 -18.79 -12.84 27.42
N LYS A 34 -19.79 -12.44 28.18
CA LYS A 34 -20.66 -11.32 27.80
C LYS A 34 -19.92 -10.00 27.70
N ALA A 35 -18.90 -9.77 28.54
CA ALA A 35 -18.07 -8.58 28.45
C ALA A 35 -17.25 -8.55 27.16
N MET A 36 -16.68 -9.67 26.72
CA MET A 36 -15.99 -9.78 25.44
C MET A 36 -16.93 -9.54 24.25
N GLU A 37 -18.12 -10.14 24.28
CA GLU A 37 -19.14 -9.95 23.25
C GLU A 37 -19.59 -8.47 23.16
N LEU A 38 -19.87 -7.82 24.28
CA LEU A 38 -20.24 -6.42 24.35
C LEU A 38 -19.10 -5.47 23.88
N LEU A 39 -17.82 -5.82 24.17
CA LEU A 39 -16.67 -5.10 23.62
C LEU A 39 -16.60 -5.22 22.12
N ARG A 40 -16.87 -6.41 21.56
CA ARG A 40 -16.89 -6.65 20.11
C ARG A 40 -17.98 -5.81 19.44
N GLU A 41 -19.22 -5.84 19.95
CA GLU A 41 -20.33 -5.02 19.45
C GLU A 41 -20.00 -3.52 19.46
N ARG A 42 -19.43 -3.04 20.57
CA ARG A 42 -19.01 -1.64 20.70
C ARG A 42 -17.84 -1.30 19.78
N GLY A 43 -16.94 -2.24 19.53
CA GLY A 43 -15.85 -2.10 18.57
C GLY A 43 -16.38 -1.88 17.15
N ILE A 44 -17.36 -2.68 16.72
CA ILE A 44 -18.05 -2.53 15.43
C ILE A 44 -18.69 -1.15 15.32
N ALA A 45 -19.43 -0.71 16.35
CA ALA A 45 -20.06 0.61 16.35
C ALA A 45 -19.06 1.77 16.31
N LYS A 46 -17.91 1.64 17.01
CA LYS A 46 -16.82 2.61 16.97
C LYS A 46 -16.15 2.68 15.58
N ALA A 47 -15.89 1.52 14.97
CA ALA A 47 -15.34 1.43 13.62
C ALA A 47 -16.26 2.07 12.58
N ALA A 48 -17.55 1.76 12.63
CA ALA A 48 -18.57 2.34 11.74
C ALA A 48 -18.62 3.88 11.83
N LYS A 49 -18.52 4.45 13.05
CA LYS A 49 -18.48 5.92 13.22
C LYS A 49 -17.21 6.57 12.66
N LYS A 50 -16.14 5.82 12.50
CA LYS A 50 -14.85 6.33 12.02
C LYS A 50 -14.61 6.10 10.53
N SER A 51 -15.37 5.19 9.90
CA SER A 51 -15.17 4.79 8.50
C SER A 51 -15.23 5.95 7.49
N GLY A 52 -15.92 7.05 7.84
CA GLY A 52 -15.99 8.27 7.01
C GLY A 52 -14.81 9.24 7.21
N ARG A 53 -13.85 8.94 8.11
CA ARG A 53 -12.69 9.81 8.33
C ARG A 53 -11.61 9.51 7.29
N VAL A 54 -10.93 10.56 6.82
CA VAL A 54 -9.83 10.43 5.86
C VAL A 54 -8.65 9.73 6.53
N ALA A 55 -8.24 8.61 5.98
CA ALA A 55 -7.08 7.84 6.38
C ALA A 55 -6.06 7.85 5.23
N ALA A 56 -5.21 8.90 5.19
CA ALA A 56 -4.23 9.12 4.13
C ALA A 56 -2.78 8.85 4.58
N GLU A 57 -2.60 8.49 5.85
CA GLU A 57 -1.35 8.00 6.43
C GLU A 57 -1.40 6.46 6.48
N GLY A 58 -0.53 5.84 7.27
CA GLY A 58 -0.40 4.38 7.36
C GLY A 58 0.92 3.91 6.78
N LEU A 59 0.97 2.71 6.26
CA LEU A 59 2.16 2.16 5.62
C LEU A 59 1.83 1.22 4.47
N VAL A 60 2.81 1.04 3.60
CA VAL A 60 2.85 -0.02 2.60
C VAL A 60 3.91 -1.04 3.01
N GLU A 61 3.56 -2.32 2.93
CA GLU A 61 4.42 -3.43 3.31
C GLU A 61 4.40 -4.51 2.22
N ALA A 62 5.47 -5.29 2.16
CA ALA A 62 5.54 -6.43 1.25
C ALA A 62 6.13 -7.65 1.94
N TYR A 63 5.59 -8.82 1.62
CA TYR A 63 6.09 -10.11 2.07
C TYR A 63 6.38 -11.01 0.88
N ILE A 64 7.42 -11.83 0.99
CA ILE A 64 7.81 -12.82 -0.02
C ILE A 64 7.91 -14.17 0.69
N SER A 65 7.40 -15.23 0.06
CA SER A 65 7.51 -16.62 0.51
C SER A 65 8.97 -17.05 0.64
N GLU A 66 9.23 -18.05 1.47
CA GLU A 66 10.60 -18.52 1.76
C GLU A 66 11.34 -19.02 0.52
N ASP A 67 10.63 -19.55 -0.47
CA ASP A 67 11.17 -20.01 -1.75
C ASP A 67 11.43 -18.87 -2.77
N GLY A 68 11.02 -17.64 -2.43
CA GLY A 68 11.17 -16.47 -3.30
C GLY A 68 10.24 -16.46 -4.52
N LYS A 69 9.25 -17.34 -4.58
CA LYS A 69 8.39 -17.51 -5.76
C LYS A 69 7.09 -16.71 -5.69
N VAL A 70 6.61 -16.44 -4.50
CA VAL A 70 5.36 -15.72 -4.27
C VAL A 70 5.62 -14.50 -3.43
N GLY A 71 5.03 -13.37 -3.82
CA GLY A 71 5.12 -12.15 -3.02
C GLY A 71 3.84 -11.33 -3.09
N ALA A 72 3.62 -10.53 -2.07
CA ALA A 72 2.53 -9.56 -2.04
C ALA A 72 3.01 -8.22 -1.50
N VAL A 73 2.42 -7.16 -2.01
CA VAL A 73 2.51 -5.79 -1.49
C VAL A 73 1.11 -5.34 -1.09
N VAL A 74 0.98 -4.72 0.08
CA VAL A 74 -0.30 -4.25 0.62
C VAL A 74 -0.17 -2.81 1.13
N GLU A 75 -1.20 -2.02 0.95
CA GLU A 75 -1.37 -0.70 1.55
C GLU A 75 -2.45 -0.76 2.62
N VAL A 76 -2.07 -0.40 3.86
CA VAL A 76 -3.00 -0.24 4.98
C VAL A 76 -2.91 1.19 5.49
N ASN A 77 -4.02 1.92 5.40
CA ASN A 77 -4.09 3.32 5.77
C ASN A 77 -4.54 3.52 7.22
N SER A 78 -4.09 4.63 7.81
CA SER A 78 -4.49 5.17 9.11
C SER A 78 -4.72 6.68 9.01
N GLU A 79 -5.30 7.28 10.06
CA GLU A 79 -5.53 8.74 10.09
C GLU A 79 -4.20 9.50 10.30
N THR A 80 -3.28 8.97 11.15
CA THR A 80 -2.02 9.63 11.51
C THR A 80 -0.77 8.79 11.22
N ASP A 81 0.37 9.46 11.09
CA ASP A 81 1.68 8.82 10.96
C ASP A 81 2.19 8.20 12.28
N PHE A 82 1.61 8.56 13.42
CA PHE A 82 1.92 7.93 14.71
C PHE A 82 1.50 6.46 14.73
N VAL A 83 0.32 6.15 14.18
CA VAL A 83 -0.15 4.76 14.04
C VAL A 83 0.77 3.96 13.11
N ALA A 84 1.24 4.55 12.03
CA ALA A 84 2.18 3.90 11.12
C ALA A 84 3.50 3.47 11.79
N LYS A 85 3.89 4.13 12.88
CA LYS A 85 5.10 3.81 13.67
C LYS A 85 4.83 2.81 14.80
N ASN A 86 3.57 2.48 15.08
CA ASN A 86 3.17 1.56 16.15
C ASN A 86 3.50 0.12 15.74
N GLU A 87 4.22 -0.61 16.59
CA GLU A 87 4.65 -1.99 16.31
C GLU A 87 3.46 -2.97 16.17
N GLU A 88 2.38 -2.76 16.91
CA GLU A 88 1.17 -3.57 16.78
C GLU A 88 0.51 -3.39 15.42
N PHE A 89 0.50 -2.17 14.89
CA PHE A 89 0.00 -1.87 13.55
C PHE A 89 0.91 -2.46 12.46
N LYS A 90 2.22 -2.33 12.59
CA LYS A 90 3.20 -2.92 11.65
C LYS A 90 3.06 -4.44 11.60
N THR A 91 2.93 -5.09 12.76
CA THR A 91 2.72 -6.54 12.85
C THR A 91 1.44 -6.94 12.13
N PHE A 92 0.32 -6.25 12.38
CA PHE A 92 -0.94 -6.51 11.68
C PHE A 92 -0.79 -6.40 10.16
N VAL A 93 -0.13 -5.35 9.65
CA VAL A 93 0.06 -5.16 8.20
C VAL A 93 0.93 -6.26 7.60
N MET A 94 1.99 -6.68 8.32
CA MET A 94 2.84 -7.79 7.90
C MET A 94 2.07 -9.12 7.88
N ASP A 95 1.23 -9.38 8.87
CA ASP A 95 0.42 -10.60 8.94
C ASP A 95 -0.62 -10.65 7.80
N VAL A 96 -1.22 -9.49 7.48
CA VAL A 96 -2.08 -9.36 6.30
C VAL A 96 -1.30 -9.64 5.00
N ALA A 97 -0.08 -9.11 4.85
CA ALA A 97 0.75 -9.37 3.67
C ALA A 97 1.10 -10.86 3.53
N LYS A 98 1.44 -11.55 4.63
CA LYS A 98 1.66 -13.00 4.64
C LYS A 98 0.43 -13.76 4.21
N GLN A 99 -0.72 -13.44 4.79
CA GLN A 99 -1.98 -14.10 4.44
C GLN A 99 -2.35 -13.92 2.96
N ILE A 100 -2.08 -12.76 2.36
CA ILE A 100 -2.28 -12.56 0.92
C ILE A 100 -1.39 -13.52 0.10
N VAL A 101 -0.13 -13.70 0.50
CA VAL A 101 0.78 -14.65 -0.15
C VAL A 101 0.23 -16.07 -0.05
N ASP A 102 -0.18 -16.49 1.15
CA ASP A 102 -0.55 -17.87 1.45
C ASP A 102 -1.93 -18.26 0.89
N LYS A 103 -2.90 -17.35 0.93
CA LYS A 103 -4.31 -17.64 0.60
C LYS A 103 -4.75 -17.17 -0.79
N ASN A 104 -3.97 -16.31 -1.45
CA ASN A 104 -4.28 -15.78 -2.79
C ASN A 104 -5.72 -15.26 -2.92
N PRO A 105 -6.18 -14.32 -2.08
CA PRO A 105 -7.51 -13.76 -2.20
C PRO A 105 -7.67 -13.02 -3.53
N ALA A 106 -8.86 -13.07 -4.13
CA ALA A 106 -9.13 -12.45 -5.42
C ALA A 106 -9.06 -10.91 -5.36
N ASP A 107 -9.51 -10.33 -4.25
CA ASP A 107 -9.59 -8.90 -4.01
C ASP A 107 -9.62 -8.59 -2.51
N VAL A 108 -9.73 -7.30 -2.17
CA VAL A 108 -9.79 -6.83 -0.77
C VAL A 108 -11.03 -7.34 -0.05
N GLU A 109 -12.16 -7.47 -0.74
CA GLU A 109 -13.41 -7.96 -0.14
C GLU A 109 -13.28 -9.44 0.24
N ALA A 110 -12.74 -10.26 -0.66
CA ALA A 110 -12.44 -11.66 -0.38
C ALA A 110 -11.42 -11.83 0.75
N LEU A 111 -10.38 -10.97 0.79
CA LEU A 111 -9.41 -10.94 1.88
C LEU A 111 -10.09 -10.64 3.22
N LEU A 112 -10.90 -9.58 3.29
CA LEU A 112 -11.59 -9.16 4.52
C LEU A 112 -12.55 -10.24 5.05
N ALA A 113 -13.20 -10.99 4.17
CA ALA A 113 -14.12 -12.07 4.52
C ALA A 113 -13.40 -13.36 4.94
N SER A 114 -12.11 -13.51 4.63
CA SER A 114 -11.35 -14.72 4.95
C SER A 114 -11.02 -14.83 6.45
N PRO A 115 -10.89 -16.07 7.00
CA PRO A 115 -10.40 -16.28 8.36
C PRO A 115 -9.01 -15.68 8.55
N ALA A 116 -8.79 -14.95 9.63
CA ALA A 116 -7.47 -14.40 9.99
C ALA A 116 -6.61 -15.51 10.61
N GLU A 117 -5.54 -15.94 9.93
CA GLU A 117 -4.67 -17.02 10.41
C GLU A 117 -3.84 -16.62 11.64
N PHE A 118 -3.66 -15.32 11.83
CA PHE A 118 -2.93 -14.75 12.97
C PHE A 118 -3.83 -14.40 14.16
N GLU A 119 -5.15 -14.58 14.04
CA GLU A 119 -6.11 -14.29 15.13
C GLU A 119 -7.28 -15.28 15.10
N GLU A 120 -7.13 -16.37 15.85
CA GLU A 120 -8.05 -17.52 15.87
C GLU A 120 -9.51 -17.11 16.06
N GLY A 121 -10.39 -17.69 15.26
CA GLY A 121 -11.85 -17.48 15.35
C GLY A 121 -12.36 -16.15 14.80
N LYS A 122 -11.51 -15.36 14.14
CA LYS A 122 -11.90 -14.09 13.52
C LYS A 122 -11.66 -14.09 12.02
N THR A 123 -12.40 -13.25 11.30
CA THR A 123 -12.08 -12.86 9.95
C THR A 123 -11.07 -11.70 9.95
N ILE A 124 -10.42 -11.43 8.82
CA ILE A 124 -9.56 -10.23 8.64
C ILE A 124 -10.35 -8.95 8.95
N GLN A 125 -11.63 -8.87 8.52
CA GLN A 125 -12.50 -7.74 8.83
C GLN A 125 -12.69 -7.56 10.34
N GLU A 126 -12.91 -8.64 11.08
CA GLU A 126 -13.09 -8.60 12.53
C GLU A 126 -11.79 -8.22 13.25
N ALA A 127 -10.64 -8.73 12.78
CA ALA A 127 -9.33 -8.33 13.27
C ALA A 127 -9.07 -6.83 13.04
N LEU A 128 -9.37 -6.32 11.84
CA LEU A 128 -9.28 -4.89 11.50
C LEU A 128 -10.16 -4.03 12.41
N VAL A 129 -11.42 -4.43 12.63
CA VAL A 129 -12.35 -3.74 13.56
C VAL A 129 -11.80 -3.73 14.98
N GLY A 130 -11.20 -4.83 15.43
CA GLY A 130 -10.51 -4.92 16.72
C GLY A 130 -9.36 -3.90 16.82
N LYS A 131 -8.54 -3.77 15.78
CA LYS A 131 -7.47 -2.76 15.72
C LYS A 131 -8.00 -1.33 15.73
N ILE A 132 -9.07 -1.04 14.98
CA ILE A 132 -9.75 0.28 15.02
C ILE A 132 -10.26 0.61 16.44
N ALA A 133 -10.83 -0.38 17.12
CA ALA A 133 -11.33 -0.19 18.48
C ALA A 133 -10.22 0.09 19.49
N THR A 134 -9.06 -0.57 19.36
CA THR A 134 -7.91 -0.49 20.27
C THR A 134 -7.07 0.76 19.99
N ILE A 135 -6.70 1.00 18.73
CA ILE A 135 -5.85 2.12 18.29
C ILE A 135 -6.64 3.43 18.35
N GLY A 136 -7.93 3.39 18.05
CA GLY A 136 -8.79 4.57 18.12
C GLY A 136 -8.83 5.42 16.86
N GLU A 137 -8.23 4.98 15.75
CA GLU A 137 -8.26 5.63 14.45
C GLU A 137 -9.04 4.82 13.41
N ASN A 138 -9.43 5.45 12.30
CA ASN A 138 -9.90 4.76 11.10
C ASN A 138 -8.74 4.02 10.46
N LEU A 139 -8.89 2.73 10.23
CA LEU A 139 -7.91 1.89 9.54
C LEU A 139 -8.58 1.24 8.33
N SER A 140 -7.86 1.10 7.23
CA SER A 140 -8.38 0.50 6.00
C SER A 140 -7.31 -0.29 5.27
N ILE A 141 -7.58 -1.56 4.96
CA ILE A 141 -6.82 -2.32 3.97
C ILE A 141 -7.31 -1.84 2.62
N ARG A 142 -6.49 -1.03 1.94
CA ARG A 142 -6.92 -0.29 0.75
C ARG A 142 -6.79 -1.07 -0.53
N ARG A 143 -5.61 -1.66 -0.73
CA ARG A 143 -5.25 -2.38 -1.95
C ARG A 143 -4.09 -3.33 -1.70
N PHE A 144 -3.98 -4.34 -2.52
CA PHE A 144 -2.82 -5.21 -2.58
C PHE A 144 -2.58 -5.69 -4.01
N VAL A 145 -1.37 -6.18 -4.26
CA VAL A 145 -1.00 -6.93 -5.46
C VAL A 145 -0.22 -8.16 -5.01
N ARG A 146 -0.49 -9.31 -5.60
CA ARG A 146 0.22 -10.56 -5.41
C ARG A 146 0.82 -11.02 -6.74
N PHE A 147 2.09 -11.40 -6.71
CA PHE A 147 2.77 -12.05 -7.82
C PHE A 147 3.15 -13.47 -7.45
N GLU A 148 3.07 -14.35 -8.45
CA GLU A 148 3.63 -15.69 -8.43
C GLU A 148 4.53 -15.85 -9.64
N SER A 149 5.75 -16.37 -9.46
CA SER A 149 6.81 -16.35 -10.46
C SER A 149 7.43 -17.73 -10.64
N GLU A 150 7.65 -18.10 -11.89
CA GLU A 150 8.54 -19.22 -12.21
C GLU A 150 10.02 -18.85 -11.96
N GLY A 151 10.37 -17.58 -12.09
CA GLY A 151 11.68 -17.03 -11.78
C GLY A 151 11.83 -16.65 -10.31
N LEU A 152 11.76 -15.36 -10.00
CA LEU A 152 11.84 -14.85 -8.63
C LEU A 152 10.96 -13.61 -8.44
N VAL A 153 10.51 -13.40 -7.20
CA VAL A 153 9.87 -12.17 -6.76
C VAL A 153 10.83 -11.43 -5.82
N ALA A 154 10.97 -10.13 -6.00
CA ALA A 154 11.78 -9.27 -5.15
C ALA A 154 10.96 -8.09 -4.62
N LYS A 155 11.38 -7.56 -3.46
CA LYS A 155 10.74 -6.41 -2.83
C LYS A 155 11.75 -5.34 -2.41
N TYR A 156 11.28 -4.12 -2.30
CA TYR A 156 11.99 -3.02 -1.69
C TYR A 156 11.04 -2.10 -0.94
N ILE A 157 11.35 -1.84 0.33
CA ILE A 157 10.61 -0.91 1.18
C ILE A 157 11.47 0.32 1.39
N HIS A 158 10.91 1.50 1.12
CA HIS A 158 11.57 2.78 1.29
C HIS A 158 10.87 3.64 2.34
N GLY A 159 11.68 4.32 3.17
CA GLY A 159 11.16 5.31 4.13
C GLY A 159 10.20 4.73 5.16
N ASP A 160 10.54 3.60 5.80
CA ASP A 160 9.73 2.93 6.84
C ASP A 160 8.28 2.69 6.40
N GLY A 161 8.09 2.10 5.22
CA GLY A 161 6.76 1.80 4.69
C GLY A 161 6.05 2.98 4.02
N LYS A 162 6.81 3.99 3.57
CA LYS A 162 6.26 5.08 2.76
C LYS A 162 6.04 4.65 1.31
N ILE A 163 6.99 3.89 0.75
CA ILE A 163 6.90 3.31 -0.60
C ILE A 163 7.28 1.84 -0.51
N ALA A 164 6.50 0.98 -1.14
CA ALA A 164 6.84 -0.42 -1.33
C ALA A 164 6.80 -0.75 -2.83
N VAL A 165 7.78 -1.54 -3.26
CA VAL A 165 7.86 -2.08 -4.60
C VAL A 165 7.94 -3.60 -4.53
N LEU A 166 7.18 -4.26 -5.38
CA LEU A 166 7.23 -5.69 -5.64
C LEU A 166 7.50 -5.90 -7.13
N VAL A 167 8.47 -6.75 -7.46
CA VAL A 167 8.85 -7.05 -8.86
C VAL A 167 8.77 -8.55 -9.09
N ASN A 168 8.15 -8.94 -10.20
CA ASN A 168 8.16 -10.29 -10.74
C ASN A 168 9.20 -10.37 -11.86
N MET A 169 10.18 -11.25 -11.72
CA MET A 169 11.24 -11.48 -12.69
C MET A 169 11.14 -12.88 -13.27
N ALA A 170 11.12 -13.01 -14.60
CA ALA A 170 11.20 -14.32 -15.26
C ALA A 170 12.58 -14.95 -15.04
N LYS A 171 13.64 -14.14 -15.05
CA LYS A 171 15.03 -14.53 -14.80
C LYS A 171 15.87 -13.38 -14.28
N GLY A 172 16.98 -13.71 -13.64
CA GLY A 172 17.90 -12.75 -13.05
C GLY A 172 18.33 -13.18 -11.65
N THR A 173 19.16 -12.36 -11.03
CA THR A 173 19.64 -12.55 -9.66
C THR A 173 18.87 -11.66 -8.68
N GLU A 174 18.89 -12.02 -7.39
CA GLU A 174 18.31 -11.19 -6.33
C GLU A 174 18.91 -9.78 -6.28
N GLU A 175 20.22 -9.64 -6.59
CA GLU A 175 20.89 -8.35 -6.64
C GLU A 175 20.29 -7.45 -7.73
N VAL A 176 20.14 -7.99 -8.95
CA VAL A 176 19.53 -7.24 -10.05
C VAL A 176 18.07 -6.91 -9.76
N ALA A 177 17.32 -7.86 -9.22
CA ALA A 177 15.93 -7.65 -8.85
C ALA A 177 15.78 -6.53 -7.80
N LYS A 178 16.66 -6.47 -6.81
CA LYS A 178 16.72 -5.38 -5.82
C LYS A 178 17.05 -4.03 -6.47
N ASP A 179 17.96 -4.01 -7.42
CA ASP A 179 18.32 -2.80 -8.17
C ASP A 179 17.14 -2.30 -8.98
N ILE A 180 16.41 -3.19 -9.63
CA ILE A 180 15.17 -2.85 -10.34
C ILE A 180 14.08 -2.34 -9.38
N CYS A 181 13.91 -2.95 -8.21
CA CYS A 181 12.99 -2.43 -7.20
C CYS A 181 13.35 -0.99 -6.79
N MET A 182 14.63 -0.69 -6.57
CA MET A 182 15.09 0.67 -6.23
C MET A 182 14.88 1.65 -7.38
N GLN A 183 15.13 1.21 -8.63
CA GLN A 183 14.82 1.99 -9.84
C GLN A 183 13.34 2.39 -9.86
N ILE A 184 12.44 1.44 -9.69
CA ILE A 184 10.98 1.66 -9.72
C ILE A 184 10.55 2.58 -8.57
N ALA A 185 11.12 2.40 -7.37
CA ALA A 185 10.81 3.28 -6.24
C ALA A 185 11.16 4.74 -6.53
N ALA A 186 12.32 4.98 -7.16
CA ALA A 186 12.85 6.31 -7.43
C ALA A 186 12.25 6.96 -8.69
N ALA A 187 12.22 6.23 -9.81
CA ALA A 187 11.87 6.76 -11.13
C ALA A 187 10.39 6.62 -11.51
N ARG A 188 9.59 5.92 -10.69
CA ARG A 188 8.11 5.81 -10.83
C ARG A 188 7.63 5.42 -12.23
N PRO A 189 8.17 4.39 -12.87
CA PRO A 189 7.61 3.93 -14.15
C PRO A 189 6.18 3.45 -13.95
N GLU A 190 5.39 3.49 -15.01
CA GLU A 190 4.00 3.03 -15.02
C GLU A 190 3.87 1.67 -15.74
N PHE A 191 4.77 1.39 -16.68
CA PHE A 191 4.79 0.17 -17.49
C PHE A 191 6.19 -0.44 -17.48
N VAL A 192 6.27 -1.75 -17.75
CA VAL A 192 7.58 -2.38 -17.93
C VAL A 192 8.20 -1.92 -19.25
N LYS A 193 7.42 -1.95 -20.35
CA LYS A 193 7.88 -1.66 -21.71
C LYS A 193 6.83 -0.93 -22.55
N GLN A 194 7.24 -0.38 -23.69
CA GLN A 194 6.42 0.45 -24.57
C GLN A 194 5.16 -0.27 -25.10
N GLU A 195 5.25 -1.56 -25.35
CA GLU A 195 4.12 -2.37 -25.87
C GLU A 195 2.96 -2.49 -24.87
N GLU A 196 3.19 -2.20 -23.62
CA GLU A 196 2.15 -2.22 -22.56
C GLU A 196 1.40 -0.90 -22.47
N VAL A 197 1.92 0.17 -23.08
CA VAL A 197 1.28 1.49 -23.05
C VAL A 197 0.05 1.48 -23.96
N PRO A 198 -1.15 1.81 -23.43
CA PRO A 198 -2.36 1.87 -24.24
C PRO A 198 -2.20 2.82 -25.46
N ALA A 199 -2.59 2.36 -26.65
CA ALA A 199 -2.46 3.13 -27.88
C ALA A 199 -3.11 4.52 -27.78
N GLU A 200 -4.28 4.62 -27.17
CA GLU A 200 -5.00 5.87 -26.93
C GLU A 200 -4.15 6.89 -26.14
N ARG A 201 -3.38 6.38 -25.14
CA ARG A 201 -2.49 7.24 -24.34
C ARG A 201 -1.33 7.77 -25.16
N VAL A 202 -0.76 6.94 -26.04
CA VAL A 202 0.31 7.32 -26.97
C VAL A 202 -0.21 8.35 -27.96
N GLU A 203 -1.38 8.12 -28.58
CA GLU A 203 -2.01 9.03 -29.51
C GLU A 203 -2.29 10.40 -28.89
N LYS A 204 -2.84 10.42 -27.69
CA LYS A 204 -3.09 11.65 -26.93
C LYS A 204 -1.82 12.42 -26.62
N GLU A 205 -0.75 11.74 -26.24
CA GLU A 205 0.54 12.38 -26.00
C GLU A 205 1.14 12.94 -27.27
N MET A 206 1.05 12.19 -28.39
CA MET A 206 1.49 12.68 -29.71
C MET A 206 0.74 13.94 -30.14
N GLU A 207 -0.57 14.01 -29.89
CA GLU A 207 -1.38 15.21 -30.17
C GLU A 207 -0.94 16.41 -29.33
N ILE A 208 -0.70 16.21 -28.03
CA ILE A 208 -0.18 17.26 -27.14
C ILE A 208 1.18 17.76 -27.61
N LEU A 209 2.10 16.85 -27.94
CA LEU A 209 3.43 17.19 -28.48
C LEU A 209 3.35 17.93 -29.82
N LYS A 210 2.39 17.57 -30.67
CA LYS A 210 2.14 18.26 -31.94
C LYS A 210 1.70 19.72 -31.70
N ILE A 211 0.71 19.92 -30.84
CA ILE A 211 0.22 21.25 -30.45
C ILE A 211 1.35 22.10 -29.85
N GLN A 212 2.12 21.55 -28.93
CA GLN A 212 3.27 22.25 -28.33
C GLN A 212 4.29 22.68 -29.40
N THR A 213 4.62 21.76 -30.30
CA THR A 213 5.61 22.02 -31.37
C THR A 213 5.11 23.10 -32.36
N MET A 214 3.81 23.11 -32.68
CA MET A 214 3.22 24.17 -33.52
C MET A 214 3.22 25.52 -32.78
N ASN A 215 2.95 25.55 -31.47
CA ASN A 215 3.02 26.76 -30.63
C ASN A 215 4.45 27.31 -30.52
N GLU A 216 5.48 26.47 -30.71
CA GLU A 216 6.88 26.90 -30.86
C GLU A 216 7.18 27.53 -32.22
N GLY A 217 6.18 27.70 -33.09
CA GLY A 217 6.30 28.31 -34.43
C GLY A 217 6.83 27.38 -35.52
N LYS A 218 6.79 26.07 -35.33
CA LYS A 218 7.21 25.09 -36.33
C LYS A 218 6.07 24.79 -37.31
N PRO A 219 6.34 24.71 -38.61
CA PRO A 219 5.35 24.25 -39.60
C PRO A 219 4.87 22.82 -39.30
N GLU A 220 3.62 22.53 -39.62
CA GLU A 220 2.98 21.22 -39.32
C GLU A 220 3.78 20.02 -39.87
N ALA A 221 4.29 20.09 -41.10
CA ALA A 221 5.10 19.02 -41.71
C ALA A 221 6.42 18.75 -40.93
N ILE A 222 6.94 19.76 -40.25
CA ILE A 222 8.14 19.63 -39.41
C ILE A 222 7.73 19.15 -38.01
N ALA A 223 6.57 19.57 -37.49
CA ALA A 223 6.04 19.18 -36.20
C ALA A 223 5.91 17.66 -36.10
N GLU A 224 5.40 16.98 -37.10
CA GLU A 224 5.25 15.53 -37.13
C GLU A 224 6.58 14.77 -36.93
N LYS A 225 7.66 15.22 -37.58
CA LYS A 225 9.00 14.63 -37.39
C LYS A 225 9.56 14.90 -36.01
N ILE A 226 9.31 16.08 -35.46
CA ILE A 226 9.74 16.44 -34.11
C ILE A 226 8.99 15.60 -33.06
N VAL A 227 7.69 15.38 -33.26
CA VAL A 227 6.86 14.53 -32.37
C VAL A 227 7.38 13.11 -32.34
N GLN A 228 7.75 12.53 -33.47
CA GLN A 228 8.36 11.18 -33.53
C GLN A 228 9.67 11.08 -32.72
N GLY A 229 10.44 12.16 -32.64
CA GLY A 229 11.64 12.21 -31.77
C GLY A 229 11.30 12.47 -30.29
N ARG A 230 10.26 13.25 -30.02
CA ARG A 230 9.86 13.59 -28.63
C ARG A 230 9.12 12.48 -27.92
N ILE A 231 8.38 11.63 -28.66
CA ILE A 231 7.65 10.51 -28.06
C ILE A 231 8.60 9.52 -27.34
N GLY A 232 9.87 9.44 -27.78
CA GLY A 232 10.89 8.66 -27.09
C GLY A 232 11.12 9.11 -25.64
N LYS A 233 11.06 10.42 -25.37
CA LYS A 233 11.17 10.96 -24.01
C LYS A 233 9.99 10.56 -23.12
N PHE A 234 8.79 10.55 -23.68
CA PHE A 234 7.60 10.08 -22.98
C PHE A 234 7.77 8.61 -22.54
N TYR A 235 8.27 7.73 -23.43
CA TYR A 235 8.57 6.36 -23.04
C TYR A 235 9.69 6.27 -22.00
N GLU A 236 10.72 7.11 -22.08
CA GLU A 236 11.78 7.19 -21.07
C GLU A 236 11.25 7.62 -19.67
N GLU A 237 10.15 8.34 -19.62
CA GLU A 237 9.51 8.72 -18.35
C GLU A 237 8.65 7.60 -17.76
N ILE A 238 7.86 6.90 -18.59
CA ILE A 238 6.82 5.97 -18.10
C ILE A 238 7.17 4.49 -18.23
N CYS A 239 8.15 4.11 -19.08
CA CYS A 239 8.52 2.71 -19.30
C CYS A 239 9.84 2.37 -18.60
N LEU A 240 9.80 1.39 -17.69
CA LEU A 240 10.94 0.97 -16.88
C LEU A 240 12.18 0.69 -17.72
N VAL A 241 12.06 -0.09 -18.80
CA VAL A 241 13.21 -0.53 -19.59
C VAL A 241 13.87 0.60 -20.39
N ASP A 242 13.14 1.68 -20.66
CA ASP A 242 13.63 2.85 -21.38
C ASP A 242 14.28 3.91 -20.47
N GLN A 243 14.03 3.83 -19.16
CA GLN A 243 14.58 4.77 -18.18
C GLN A 243 16.09 4.68 -18.07
N ALA A 244 16.74 5.82 -17.79
CA ALA A 244 18.12 5.83 -17.33
C ALA A 244 18.22 5.14 -15.96
N PHE A 245 19.20 4.25 -15.79
CA PHE A 245 19.40 3.52 -14.56
C PHE A 245 19.89 4.44 -13.44
N VAL A 246 19.17 4.54 -12.33
CA VAL A 246 19.44 5.52 -11.26
C VAL A 246 20.84 5.39 -10.64
N LYS A 247 21.41 4.19 -10.61
CA LYS A 247 22.78 3.96 -10.10
C LYS A 247 23.86 4.28 -11.13
N GLU A 248 23.53 4.23 -12.42
CA GLU A 248 24.44 4.50 -13.53
C GLU A 248 23.68 5.20 -14.68
N PRO A 249 23.45 6.53 -14.60
CA PRO A 249 22.59 7.25 -15.53
C PRO A 249 23.03 7.27 -17.02
N SER A 250 24.28 6.86 -17.30
CA SER A 250 24.79 6.65 -18.65
C SER A 250 24.25 5.38 -19.32
N LYS A 251 23.61 4.48 -18.55
CA LYS A 251 23.07 3.21 -18.99
C LYS A 251 21.55 3.19 -18.85
N LYS A 252 20.84 2.62 -19.82
CA LYS A 252 19.42 2.33 -19.70
C LYS A 252 19.19 1.06 -18.89
N VAL A 253 18.01 0.96 -18.26
CA VAL A 253 17.57 -0.26 -17.56
C VAL A 253 17.58 -1.46 -18.51
N SER A 254 17.17 -1.32 -19.78
CA SER A 254 17.21 -2.38 -20.79
C SER A 254 18.65 -2.92 -21.03
N GLN A 255 19.66 -2.06 -20.98
CA GLN A 255 21.04 -2.47 -21.12
C GLN A 255 21.51 -3.28 -19.89
N LEU A 256 21.18 -2.82 -18.68
CA LEU A 256 21.44 -3.55 -17.45
C LEU A 256 20.82 -4.95 -17.48
N LEU A 257 19.53 -5.03 -17.85
CA LEU A 257 18.82 -6.33 -17.93
C LEU A 257 19.46 -7.27 -18.95
N SER A 258 19.85 -6.76 -20.12
CA SER A 258 20.56 -7.54 -21.15
C SER A 258 21.91 -8.04 -20.67
N GLU A 259 22.74 -7.19 -20.06
CA GLU A 259 24.07 -7.55 -19.54
C GLU A 259 24.01 -8.59 -18.43
N LYS A 260 22.93 -8.58 -17.64
CA LYS A 260 22.73 -9.48 -16.50
C LYS A 260 21.87 -10.71 -16.81
N ASP A 261 21.51 -10.91 -18.07
CA ASP A 261 20.56 -11.94 -18.51
C ASP A 261 19.31 -11.99 -17.60
N ALA A 262 18.70 -10.83 -17.43
CA ALA A 262 17.56 -10.62 -16.54
C ALA A 262 16.34 -10.13 -17.32
N GLU A 263 15.14 -10.46 -16.82
CA GLU A 263 13.86 -10.09 -17.46
C GLU A 263 12.81 -9.78 -16.40
N VAL A 264 12.23 -8.57 -16.49
CA VAL A 264 11.11 -8.13 -15.67
C VAL A 264 9.81 -8.49 -16.37
N VAL A 265 8.92 -9.19 -15.65
CA VAL A 265 7.56 -9.56 -16.16
C VAL A 265 6.56 -8.50 -15.76
N ALA A 266 6.58 -8.08 -14.48
CA ALA A 266 5.62 -7.14 -13.93
C ALA A 266 6.20 -6.49 -12.65
N PHE A 267 5.63 -5.37 -12.27
CA PHE A 267 5.90 -4.76 -10.99
C PHE A 267 4.64 -4.11 -10.39
N ALA A 268 4.69 -3.89 -9.09
CA ALA A 268 3.74 -3.03 -8.38
C ALA A 268 4.53 -2.04 -7.53
N ARG A 269 4.16 -0.77 -7.57
CA ARG A 269 4.67 0.29 -6.72
C ARG A 269 3.52 0.94 -5.99
N PHE A 270 3.56 0.88 -4.66
CA PHE A 270 2.60 1.59 -3.82
C PHE A 270 3.31 2.69 -3.05
N GLU A 271 2.69 3.85 -3.01
CA GLU A 271 3.03 4.94 -2.09
C GLU A 271 1.85 5.16 -1.15
N LYS A 272 2.12 5.21 0.15
CA LYS A 272 1.05 5.36 1.15
C LYS A 272 0.23 6.61 0.88
N GLY A 273 -1.10 6.48 0.91
CA GLY A 273 -2.03 7.59 0.72
C GLY A 273 -2.05 8.18 -0.69
N GLU A 274 -1.40 7.55 -1.67
CA GLU A 274 -1.40 8.02 -3.05
C GLU A 274 -2.82 8.17 -3.60
N GLY A 275 -3.15 9.37 -4.14
CA GLY A 275 -4.48 9.68 -4.68
C GLY A 275 -5.58 9.89 -3.63
N ILE A 276 -5.27 9.88 -2.33
CA ILE A 276 -6.20 10.29 -1.29
C ILE A 276 -6.03 11.79 -1.05
N GLU A 277 -7.12 12.56 -1.21
CA GLU A 277 -7.13 13.97 -0.87
C GLU A 277 -6.95 14.15 0.64
N LYS A 278 -5.81 14.69 1.05
CA LYS A 278 -5.60 15.13 2.42
C LYS A 278 -6.42 16.39 2.64
N LYS A 279 -7.24 16.41 3.70
CA LYS A 279 -7.77 17.69 4.17
C LYS A 279 -6.58 18.55 4.56
N GLU A 280 -6.41 19.69 3.91
CA GLU A 280 -5.50 20.73 4.42
C GLU A 280 -6.06 21.18 5.77
N GLU A 281 -5.44 20.70 6.84
CA GLU A 281 -5.71 21.20 8.17
C GLU A 281 -5.17 22.62 8.22
N ASN A 282 -6.04 23.59 7.99
CA ASN A 282 -5.69 25.00 8.23
C ASN A 282 -5.72 25.22 9.74
N PHE A 283 -4.58 24.92 10.38
CA PHE A 283 -4.40 25.04 11.83
C PHE A 283 -4.88 26.40 12.38
N ALA A 284 -4.76 27.47 11.60
CA ALA A 284 -5.25 28.78 11.97
C ALA A 284 -6.80 28.83 12.06
N GLU A 285 -7.51 28.15 11.14
CA GLU A 285 -8.97 28.06 11.18
C GLU A 285 -9.48 27.15 12.31
N GLU A 286 -8.77 26.05 12.62
CA GLU A 286 -9.12 25.19 13.75
C GLU A 286 -8.97 25.90 15.09
N VAL A 287 -7.86 26.63 15.28
CA VAL A 287 -7.64 27.43 16.49
C VAL A 287 -8.71 28.53 16.60
N MET A 288 -9.08 29.19 15.50
CA MET A 288 -10.16 30.19 15.53
C MET A 288 -11.54 29.59 15.85
N LYS A 289 -11.84 28.36 15.39
CA LYS A 289 -13.09 27.65 15.72
C LYS A 289 -13.14 27.18 17.18
N GLN A 290 -12.01 26.92 17.81
CA GLN A 290 -11.94 26.55 19.23
C GLN A 290 -12.00 27.76 20.17
N LEU A 291 -11.74 28.97 19.68
CA LEU A 291 -11.81 30.21 20.44
C LEU A 291 -13.17 30.93 20.36
N GLN A 292 -14.10 30.42 19.56
CA GLN A 292 -15.49 30.84 19.50
C GLN A 292 -16.41 29.87 20.29
#